data_e9691741d60adef5762a71d99fd8dd33
#
_entry.id   e9691741d60adef5762a71d99fd8dd33
#
_cell.length_a   1.000
_cell.length_b   1.000
_cell.length_c   1.000
_cell.angle_alpha   90.00
_cell.angle_beta   90.00
_cell.angle_gamma   90.00
#
_symmetry.space_group_name_H-M   'P 1'
#
loop_
_entity.id
_entity.type
_entity.pdbx_description
1 polymer ?
#
loop_
_entity_poly.entity_id
_entity_poly.type
_entity_poly.pdbx_seq_one_letter_code
_entity_poly.pdbx_strand_id
1 'polypeptide(L)'
;MNLDKVKMNVIKTAPNGVVNDLTIFTFSQTDNVVSATYCGGEILKGYLVGTVDKDKLFFCYCQLQTNGKMDNGQSECDIVKDEGQKIKLIERFEWRTREDKNGVNIFQEL
;
A
#
# COMPACT_ATOMS: atom_id res chain seq x y z
N MET A 1 14.24 9.45 3.40
CA MET A 1 13.45 8.45 4.15
C MET A 1 13.51 7.12 3.42
N ASN A 2 13.79 6.03 4.13
CA ASN A 2 14.00 4.73 3.51
C ASN A 2 12.95 3.74 4.00
N LEU A 3 12.31 3.07 3.05
CA LEU A 3 11.26 2.08 3.33
C LEU A 3 11.81 0.65 3.37
N ASP A 4 13.11 0.45 3.17
CA ASP A 4 13.67 -0.90 3.14
C ASP A 4 13.46 -1.63 4.46
N LYS A 5 12.93 -2.85 4.39
CA LYS A 5 12.63 -3.71 5.55
C LYS A 5 11.53 -3.17 6.48
N VAL A 6 10.82 -2.14 6.06
CA VAL A 6 9.71 -1.59 6.83
C VAL A 6 8.47 -2.48 6.64
N LYS A 7 7.77 -2.77 7.73
CA LYS A 7 6.48 -3.47 7.70
C LYS A 7 5.38 -2.52 8.12
N MET A 8 4.27 -2.56 7.39
CA MET A 8 3.11 -1.70 7.65
C MET A 8 1.82 -2.50 7.61
N ASN A 9 0.83 -2.03 8.34
CA ASN A 9 -0.56 -2.43 8.13
C ASN A 9 -1.39 -1.21 7.71
N VAL A 10 -2.69 -1.40 7.50
CA VAL A 10 -3.59 -0.33 7.08
C VAL A 10 -4.48 0.03 8.26
N ILE A 11 -4.34 1.24 8.79
CA ILE A 11 -5.09 1.70 9.97
C ILE A 11 -6.40 2.37 9.59
N LYS A 12 -6.56 2.80 8.34
CA LYS A 12 -7.80 3.34 7.83
C LYS A 12 -8.01 2.87 6.40
N THR A 13 -9.12 2.19 6.16
CA THR A 13 -9.46 1.60 4.86
C THR A 13 -10.60 2.39 4.23
N ALA A 14 -10.47 2.73 2.93
CA ALA A 14 -11.54 3.37 2.17
C ALA A 14 -12.76 2.42 2.08
N PRO A 15 -13.98 2.94 1.94
CA PRO A 15 -15.18 2.10 1.80
C PRO A 15 -15.08 1.08 0.67
N ASN A 16 -14.38 1.41 -0.42
CA ASN A 16 -14.15 0.53 -1.56
C ASN A 16 -12.75 -0.11 -1.53
N GLY A 17 -12.04 -0.03 -0.41
CA GLY A 17 -10.75 -0.67 -0.22
C GLY A 17 -10.88 -2.11 0.22
N VAL A 18 -9.84 -2.90 -0.01
CA VAL A 18 -9.81 -4.32 0.32
C VAL A 18 -8.78 -4.62 1.41
N VAL A 19 -7.68 -3.86 1.43
CA VAL A 19 -6.64 -4.02 2.45
C VAL A 19 -7.13 -3.46 3.80
N ASN A 20 -6.71 -4.07 4.90
CA ASN A 20 -7.15 -3.67 6.22
C ASN A 20 -6.02 -3.83 7.26
N ASP A 21 -6.35 -3.74 8.54
CA ASP A 21 -5.37 -3.81 9.63
C ASP A 21 -4.75 -5.20 9.79
N LEU A 22 -5.31 -6.23 9.16
CA LEU A 22 -4.75 -7.58 9.14
C LEU A 22 -3.81 -7.80 7.95
N THR A 23 -3.78 -6.88 7.00
CA THR A 23 -2.93 -6.97 5.81
C THR A 23 -1.56 -6.40 6.15
N ILE A 24 -0.52 -7.21 6.04
CA ILE A 24 0.85 -6.81 6.35
C ILE A 24 1.62 -6.62 5.06
N PHE A 25 2.17 -5.43 4.90
CA PHE A 25 3.02 -5.04 3.78
C PHE A 25 4.47 -5.11 4.23
N THR A 26 5.30 -5.83 3.48
CA THR A 26 6.75 -5.91 3.73
C THR A 26 7.46 -5.21 2.58
N PHE A 27 8.06 -4.07 2.89
CA PHE A 27 8.67 -3.19 1.89
C PHE A 27 10.15 -3.49 1.70
N SER A 28 10.61 -3.27 0.48
CA SER A 28 12.02 -3.27 0.09
C SER A 28 12.31 -2.02 -0.73
N GLN A 29 13.48 -1.44 -0.54
CA GLN A 29 13.88 -0.26 -1.31
C GLN A 29 15.34 -0.37 -1.72
N THR A 30 15.63 -0.11 -3.00
CA THR A 30 16.98 0.03 -3.55
C THR A 30 17.00 1.34 -4.35
N ASP A 31 17.82 2.29 -3.90
CA ASP A 31 17.83 3.65 -4.46
C ASP A 31 16.42 4.25 -4.38
N ASN A 32 15.83 4.63 -5.50
CA ASN A 32 14.46 5.15 -5.53
C ASN A 32 13.41 4.11 -5.92
N VAL A 33 13.79 2.85 -6.06
CA VAL A 33 12.87 1.77 -6.45
C VAL A 33 12.34 1.10 -5.19
N VAL A 34 11.02 1.08 -5.05
CA VAL A 34 10.33 0.48 -3.91
C VAL A 34 9.47 -0.68 -4.40
N SER A 35 9.48 -1.77 -3.65
CA SER A 35 8.56 -2.88 -3.88
C SER A 35 8.03 -3.36 -2.54
N ALA A 36 6.92 -4.10 -2.57
CA ALA A 36 6.41 -4.76 -1.39
C ALA A 36 5.64 -6.01 -1.78
N THR A 37 5.64 -6.97 -0.87
CA THR A 37 4.70 -8.08 -0.90
C THR A 37 3.73 -7.91 0.26
N TYR A 38 2.48 -8.33 0.08
CA TYR A 38 1.52 -8.19 1.15
C TYR A 38 0.50 -9.33 1.14
N CYS A 39 0.02 -9.67 2.34
CA CYS A 39 -1.02 -10.66 2.56
C CYS A 39 -1.68 -10.43 3.90
N GLY A 40 -2.80 -11.09 4.11
CA GLY A 40 -3.59 -11.01 5.34
C GLY A 40 -4.93 -10.33 5.13
N GLY A 41 -5.88 -10.61 6.01
CA GLY A 41 -7.25 -10.15 5.84
C GLY A 41 -7.86 -10.76 4.59
N GLU A 42 -8.35 -9.92 3.70
CA GLU A 42 -8.96 -10.36 2.43
C GLU A 42 -7.93 -10.59 1.31
N ILE A 43 -6.65 -10.38 1.58
CA ILE A 43 -5.58 -10.54 0.58
C ILE A 43 -4.88 -11.87 0.77
N LEU A 44 -4.93 -12.72 -0.25
CA LEU A 44 -4.17 -13.96 -0.27
C LEU A 44 -2.71 -13.68 -0.63
N LYS A 45 -2.48 -12.88 -1.66
CA LYS A 45 -1.14 -12.49 -2.10
C LYS A 45 -1.23 -11.19 -2.91
N GLY A 46 -0.37 -10.24 -2.58
CA GLY A 46 -0.28 -8.99 -3.33
C GLY A 46 1.16 -8.55 -3.54
N TYR A 47 1.36 -7.75 -4.57
CA TYR A 47 2.65 -7.18 -4.95
C TYR A 47 2.45 -5.74 -5.36
N LEU A 48 3.41 -4.90 -5.03
CA LEU A 48 3.48 -3.56 -5.58
C LEU A 48 4.92 -3.24 -5.97
N VAL A 49 5.07 -2.33 -6.93
CA VAL A 49 6.37 -1.82 -7.35
C VAL A 49 6.19 -0.37 -7.79
N GLY A 50 7.14 0.45 -7.42
CA GLY A 50 7.08 1.87 -7.76
C GLY A 50 8.34 2.62 -7.43
N THR A 51 8.20 3.95 -7.35
CA THR A 51 9.32 4.85 -7.12
C THR A 51 9.02 5.85 -6.02
N VAL A 52 10.07 6.22 -5.29
CA VAL A 52 10.02 7.30 -4.31
C VAL A 52 10.70 8.53 -4.91
N ASP A 53 10.05 9.69 -4.78
CA ASP A 53 10.62 10.99 -5.08
C ASP A 53 10.33 11.91 -3.90
N LYS A 54 11.35 12.23 -3.11
CA LYS A 54 11.24 13.03 -1.88
C LYS A 54 10.28 12.35 -0.90
N ASP A 55 9.15 12.98 -0.60
CA ASP A 55 8.12 12.48 0.31
C ASP A 55 6.91 11.88 -0.42
N LYS A 56 7.07 11.54 -1.69
CA LYS A 56 6.03 10.92 -2.51
C LYS A 56 6.42 9.51 -2.91
N LEU A 57 5.46 8.61 -2.89
CA LEU A 57 5.61 7.24 -3.37
C LEU A 57 4.54 7.00 -4.43
N PHE A 58 4.97 6.54 -5.60
CA PHE A 58 4.09 6.15 -6.69
C PHE A 58 4.27 4.67 -6.95
N PHE A 59 3.18 3.90 -7.01
CA PHE A 59 3.30 2.46 -7.31
C PHE A 59 2.11 1.93 -8.08
N CYS A 60 2.34 0.81 -8.76
CA CYS A 60 1.30 -0.05 -9.29
C CYS A 60 1.20 -1.29 -8.42
N TYR A 61 0.00 -1.83 -8.26
CA TYR A 61 -0.23 -3.01 -7.46
C TYR A 61 -1.12 -4.01 -8.17
N CYS A 62 -0.96 -5.27 -7.76
CA CYS A 62 -1.72 -6.40 -8.27
C CYS A 62 -1.93 -7.37 -7.11
N GLN A 63 -3.14 -7.85 -6.92
CA GLN A 63 -3.47 -8.67 -5.76
C GLN A 63 -4.49 -9.75 -6.08
N LEU A 64 -4.28 -10.92 -5.45
CA LEU A 64 -5.22 -12.02 -5.44
C LEU A 64 -5.93 -12.02 -4.09
N GLN A 65 -7.25 -11.97 -4.11
CA GLN A 65 -8.06 -11.93 -2.91
C GLN A 65 -8.55 -13.32 -2.51
N THR A 66 -8.96 -13.47 -1.25
CA THR A 66 -9.41 -14.76 -0.72
C THR A 66 -10.65 -15.28 -1.42
N ASN A 67 -11.45 -14.41 -2.06
CA ASN A 67 -12.60 -14.80 -2.86
C ASN A 67 -12.24 -15.23 -4.29
N GLY A 68 -10.95 -15.26 -4.63
CA GLY A 68 -10.46 -15.64 -5.95
C GLY A 68 -10.40 -14.51 -6.96
N LYS A 69 -10.87 -13.32 -6.64
CA LYS A 69 -10.78 -12.16 -7.54
C LYS A 69 -9.37 -11.62 -7.59
N MET A 70 -8.99 -11.13 -8.75
CA MET A 70 -7.73 -10.41 -8.95
C MET A 70 -8.05 -8.96 -9.29
N ASP A 71 -7.43 -8.05 -8.55
CA ASP A 71 -7.57 -6.62 -8.80
C ASP A 71 -6.20 -5.99 -8.97
N ASN A 72 -6.16 -4.90 -9.72
CA ASN A 72 -4.94 -4.11 -9.88
C ASN A 72 -5.30 -2.63 -9.96
N GLY A 73 -4.27 -1.81 -9.79
CA GLY A 73 -4.43 -0.37 -9.85
C GLY A 73 -3.12 0.34 -9.63
N GLN A 74 -3.22 1.64 -9.40
CA GLN A 74 -2.08 2.49 -9.13
C GLN A 74 -2.39 3.41 -7.96
N SER A 75 -1.34 3.87 -7.30
CA SER A 75 -1.45 4.72 -6.12
C SER A 75 -0.40 5.81 -6.11
N GLU A 76 -0.78 6.94 -5.52
CA GLU A 76 0.13 8.01 -5.14
C GLU A 76 0.01 8.18 -3.63
N CYS A 77 1.15 8.18 -2.93
CA CYS A 77 1.16 8.29 -1.48
C CYS A 77 1.96 9.50 -1.04
N ASP A 78 1.49 10.14 0.03
CA ASP A 78 2.32 11.03 0.83
C ASP A 78 3.00 10.19 1.90
N ILE A 79 4.31 10.37 2.06
CA ILE A 79 5.10 9.72 3.11
C ILE A 79 5.26 10.73 4.24
N VAL A 80 4.73 10.42 5.41
CA VAL A 80 4.79 11.29 6.58
C VAL A 80 5.29 10.50 7.79
N LYS A 81 5.73 11.21 8.83
CA LYS A 81 6.03 10.60 10.12
C LYS A 81 5.07 11.15 11.16
N ASP A 82 4.59 10.29 12.05
CA ASP A 82 3.75 10.70 13.16
C ASP A 82 4.61 11.20 14.34
N GLU A 83 3.98 11.58 15.43
CA GLU A 83 4.65 12.08 16.63
C GLU A 83 5.62 11.06 17.23
N GLY A 84 5.34 9.76 17.10
CA GLY A 84 6.21 8.68 17.52
C GLY A 84 7.30 8.32 16.53
N GLN A 85 7.50 9.11 15.47
CA GLN A 85 8.46 8.89 14.40
C GLN A 85 8.15 7.66 13.55
N LYS A 86 6.95 7.11 13.64
CA LYS A 86 6.51 6.03 12.77
C LYS A 86 6.15 6.57 11.40
N ILE A 87 6.50 5.82 10.36
CA ILE A 87 6.18 6.18 8.98
C ILE A 87 4.71 5.87 8.73
N LYS A 88 4.02 6.81 8.09
CA LYS A 88 2.67 6.63 7.56
C LYS A 88 2.67 6.91 6.09
N LEU A 89 1.85 6.18 5.36
CA LEU A 89 1.55 6.45 3.96
C LEU A 89 0.09 6.85 3.85
N ILE A 90 -0.16 8.02 3.30
CA ILE A 90 -1.51 8.45 2.93
C ILE A 90 -1.67 8.09 1.46
N GLU A 91 -2.36 7.00 1.19
CA GLU A 91 -2.48 6.44 -0.15
C GLU A 91 -3.74 6.92 -0.84
N ARG A 92 -3.60 7.51 -2.00
CA ARG A 92 -4.70 7.78 -2.92
C ARG A 92 -4.60 6.74 -4.03
N PHE A 93 -5.52 5.77 -4.02
CA PHE A 93 -5.48 4.68 -4.98
C PHE A 93 -6.51 4.86 -6.09
N GLU A 94 -6.24 4.24 -7.23
CA GLU A 94 -7.14 4.16 -8.37
C GLU A 94 -7.19 2.72 -8.85
N TRP A 95 -8.35 2.10 -8.75
CA TRP A 95 -8.59 0.76 -9.30
C TRP A 95 -8.59 0.81 -10.83
N ARG A 96 -8.01 -0.18 -11.45
CA ARG A 96 -8.12 -0.41 -12.91
C ARG A 96 -9.18 -1.44 -13.23
N THR A 97 -9.54 -2.27 -12.27
CA THR A 97 -10.41 -3.44 -12.42
C THR A 97 -11.80 -3.25 -11.83
N ARG A 98 -12.09 -2.08 -11.23
CA ARG A 98 -13.38 -1.80 -10.59
C ARG A 98 -13.95 -0.49 -11.08
N GLU A 99 -15.29 -0.39 -11.10
CA GLU A 99 -15.99 0.84 -11.48
C GLU A 99 -15.83 1.93 -10.43
N ASP A 100 -15.86 1.57 -9.15
CA ASP A 100 -15.65 2.47 -8.02
C ASP A 100 -14.15 2.67 -7.84
N LYS A 101 -13.58 3.60 -8.62
CA LYS A 101 -12.16 3.65 -8.92
C LYS A 101 -11.27 4.21 -7.81
N ASN A 102 -11.75 5.24 -7.08
CA ASN A 102 -10.85 6.05 -6.24
C ASN A 102 -11.13 5.86 -4.76
N GLY A 103 -10.09 5.95 -3.96
CA GLY A 103 -10.22 5.92 -2.51
C GLY A 103 -8.93 6.31 -1.83
N VAL A 104 -9.00 6.44 -0.50
CA VAL A 104 -7.86 6.79 0.34
C VAL A 104 -7.73 5.77 1.46
N ASN A 105 -6.55 5.19 1.58
CA ASN A 105 -6.15 4.35 2.71
C ASN A 105 -5.02 5.03 3.48
N ILE A 106 -4.88 4.70 4.75
CA ILE A 106 -3.75 5.14 5.56
C ILE A 106 -3.01 3.91 6.08
N PHE A 107 -1.73 3.83 5.75
CA PHE A 107 -0.81 2.79 6.20
C PHE A 107 0.00 3.32 7.37
N GLN A 108 0.37 2.45 8.28
CA GLN A 108 1.25 2.82 9.38
C GLN A 108 2.29 1.73 9.61
N GLU A 109 3.51 2.16 9.86
CA GLU A 109 4.62 1.30 10.27
C GLU A 109 4.28 0.56 11.57
N LEU A 110 4.55 -0.74 11.58
CA LEU A 110 4.37 -1.59 12.76
C LEU A 110 5.43 -1.35 13.83
#